data_df49975e7a5e287650e1f97238aa4c5f
#
_entry.id   df49975e7a5e287650e1f97238aa4c5f
#
_cell.length_a   1.000
_cell.length_b   1.000
_cell.length_c   1.000
_cell.angle_alpha   90.00
_cell.angle_beta   90.00
_cell.angle_gamma   90.00
#
_symmetry.space_group_name_H-M   'P 1'
#
loop_
_entity.id
_entity.type
_entity.pdbx_description
1 polymer ?
#
loop_
_entity_poly.entity_id
_entity_poly.type
_entity_poly.pdbx_seq_one_letter_code
_entity_poly.pdbx_strand_id
1 'polypeptide(L)'
;GTVHGNYFNTGDPYSEWCRENNVYMIDVDACGICKNCKDPLYLAETCFDRGQTWKATKTTEALARLAGLPSFLVFYKVDKDRIVESLRVTQLTPTRSQETLVLPEGWFQILEFLQDQHNINCSKKVTQ
;
A
#
# COMPACT_ATOMS: atom_id res chain seq x y z
N GLY A 1 -0.36 3.16 -7.65
CA GLY A 1 -1.13 3.64 -8.74
C GLY A 1 -0.66 4.93 -9.33
N THR A 2 -1.08 5.18 -10.52
CA THR A 2 -0.73 6.36 -11.27
C THR A 2 -1.99 7.15 -11.59
N VAL A 3 -1.94 8.46 -11.40
CA VAL A 3 -3.06 9.33 -11.76
C VAL A 3 -2.82 9.87 -13.16
N HIS A 4 -3.78 9.67 -14.04
CA HIS A 4 -3.73 10.14 -15.42
C HIS A 4 -4.95 11.01 -15.72
N GLY A 5 -5.16 12.06 -14.92
CA GLY A 5 -6.33 12.90 -15.07
C GLY A 5 -7.59 12.12 -14.69
N ASN A 6 -8.46 11.89 -15.63
CA ASN A 6 -9.74 11.24 -15.39
C ASN A 6 -9.73 9.73 -15.63
N TYR A 7 -8.55 9.14 -15.77
CA TYR A 7 -8.45 7.70 -16.03
C TYR A 7 -7.06 7.21 -15.66
N PHE A 8 -6.92 5.90 -15.58
CA PHE A 8 -5.62 5.26 -15.61
C PHE A 8 -5.59 4.29 -16.78
N ASN A 9 -4.40 4.10 -17.31
CA ASN A 9 -4.23 3.38 -18.57
C ASN A 9 -4.07 1.88 -18.33
N THR A 10 -5.17 1.16 -18.24
CA THR A 10 -5.17 -0.28 -18.02
C THR A 10 -5.59 -1.06 -19.25
N GLY A 11 -6.21 -0.40 -20.24
CA GLY A 11 -6.72 -1.06 -21.43
C GLY A 11 -8.00 -1.86 -21.21
N ASP A 12 -8.54 -1.89 -19.98
CA ASP A 12 -9.79 -2.62 -19.76
C ASP A 12 -11.01 -1.76 -20.14
N PRO A 13 -12.15 -2.42 -20.46
CA PRO A 13 -13.33 -1.70 -20.93
C PRO A 13 -13.89 -0.69 -19.93
N TYR A 14 -13.80 -0.96 -18.63
CA TYR A 14 -14.33 -0.04 -17.64
C TYR A 14 -13.48 1.23 -17.55
N SER A 15 -12.17 1.08 -17.61
CA SER A 15 -11.26 2.25 -17.59
C SER A 15 -11.48 3.11 -18.82
N GLU A 16 -11.67 2.49 -19.99
CA GLU A 16 -11.99 3.22 -21.22
C GLU A 16 -13.33 3.95 -21.10
N TRP A 17 -14.33 3.29 -20.53
CA TRP A 17 -15.63 3.92 -20.29
C TRP A 17 -15.48 5.14 -19.38
N CYS A 18 -14.71 5.02 -18.32
CA CYS A 18 -14.45 6.13 -17.41
C CYS A 18 -13.80 7.31 -18.13
N ARG A 19 -12.79 7.02 -18.95
CA ARG A 19 -12.11 8.07 -19.71
C ARG A 19 -13.08 8.79 -20.65
N GLU A 20 -13.91 8.04 -21.36
CA GLU A 20 -14.88 8.60 -22.30
C GLU A 20 -15.95 9.43 -21.59
N ASN A 21 -16.27 9.10 -20.36
CA ASN A 21 -17.32 9.77 -19.58
C ASN A 21 -16.78 10.75 -18.54
N ASN A 22 -15.48 11.07 -18.61
CA ASN A 22 -14.84 12.04 -17.74
C ASN A 22 -14.94 11.67 -16.25
N VAL A 23 -14.83 10.39 -15.95
CA VAL A 23 -14.78 9.87 -14.57
C VAL A 23 -13.31 9.74 -14.15
N TYR A 24 -12.96 10.38 -13.06
CA TYR A 24 -11.58 10.35 -12.55
C TYR A 24 -11.41 9.16 -11.62
N MET A 25 -10.35 8.39 -11.87
CA MET A 25 -10.05 7.20 -11.07
C MET A 25 -8.57 7.13 -10.75
N ILE A 26 -8.26 6.44 -9.67
CA ILE A 26 -6.91 6.09 -9.27
C ILE A 26 -6.97 4.68 -8.67
N ASP A 27 -5.94 3.89 -8.91
CA ASP A 27 -5.79 2.60 -8.23
C ASP A 27 -4.95 2.77 -6.97
N VAL A 28 -5.19 1.91 -6.00
CA VAL A 28 -4.37 1.78 -4.81
C VAL A 28 -3.57 0.51 -4.98
N ASP A 29 -2.24 0.61 -4.90
CA ASP A 29 -1.37 -0.52 -5.24
C ASP A 29 -1.58 -1.74 -4.35
N ALA A 30 -1.73 -1.53 -3.05
CA ALA A 30 -1.86 -2.65 -2.13
C ALA A 30 -2.71 -2.31 -0.92
N CYS A 31 -3.49 -3.28 -0.50
CA CYS A 31 -4.21 -3.24 0.76
C CYS A 31 -3.89 -4.53 1.51
N GLY A 32 -3.20 -4.41 2.65
CA GLY A 32 -2.97 -5.55 3.52
C GLY A 32 -4.24 -5.92 4.25
N ILE A 33 -4.52 -7.19 4.35
CA ILE A 33 -5.77 -7.67 4.97
C ILE A 33 -5.49 -8.69 6.07
N CYS A 34 -6.41 -8.77 7.02
CA CYS A 34 -6.34 -9.77 8.07
C CYS A 34 -6.44 -11.17 7.47
N LYS A 35 -5.58 -12.08 7.92
CA LYS A 35 -5.57 -13.47 7.46
C LYS A 35 -6.86 -14.19 7.79
N ASN A 36 -7.56 -13.77 8.85
CA ASN A 36 -8.72 -14.46 9.38
C ASN A 36 -10.04 -13.86 8.88
N CYS A 37 -10.26 -12.56 9.10
CA CYS A 37 -11.54 -11.93 8.79
C CYS A 37 -11.53 -11.13 7.48
N LYS A 38 -10.35 -10.93 6.88
CA LYS A 38 -10.17 -10.16 5.64
C LYS A 38 -10.40 -8.66 5.78
N ASP A 39 -10.54 -8.14 6.99
CA ASP A 39 -10.59 -6.70 7.20
C ASP A 39 -9.29 -6.04 6.79
N PRO A 40 -9.33 -4.81 6.29
CA PRO A 40 -8.10 -4.12 5.90
C PRO A 40 -7.24 -3.78 7.12
N LEU A 41 -5.92 -3.91 6.96
CA LEU A 41 -4.95 -3.62 7.99
C LEU A 41 -4.13 -2.38 7.68
N TYR A 42 -3.82 -2.16 6.40
CA TYR A 42 -3.02 -1.02 5.95
C TYR A 42 -3.20 -0.81 4.45
N LEU A 43 -2.85 0.38 3.99
CA LEU A 43 -2.73 0.66 2.57
C LEU A 43 -1.27 0.97 2.23
N ALA A 44 -0.87 0.66 1.01
CA ALA A 44 0.49 0.96 0.56
C ALA A 44 0.52 1.34 -0.91
N GLU A 45 1.38 2.32 -1.22
CA GLU A 45 1.81 2.59 -2.59
C GLU A 45 3.19 1.99 -2.75
N THR A 46 3.39 1.22 -3.80
CA THR A 46 4.64 0.48 -4.01
C THR A 46 5.18 0.75 -5.40
N CYS A 47 6.49 0.78 -5.53
CA CYS A 47 7.12 0.77 -6.84
C CYS A 47 8.57 0.32 -6.75
N PHE A 48 9.15 -0.04 -7.91
CA PHE A 48 10.56 -0.38 -7.97
C PHE A 48 11.40 0.83 -7.57
N ASP A 49 12.45 0.58 -6.79
CA ASP A 49 13.40 1.60 -6.37
C ASP A 49 14.31 1.97 -7.54
N ARG A 50 14.16 3.19 -8.03
CA ARG A 50 15.01 3.78 -9.06
C ARG A 50 15.73 5.01 -8.54
N GLY A 51 15.80 5.15 -7.21
CA GLY A 51 16.39 6.34 -6.59
C GLY A 51 15.47 7.54 -6.54
N GLN A 52 14.21 7.40 -6.93
CA GLN A 52 13.24 8.49 -6.87
C GLN A 52 12.96 8.88 -5.42
N THR A 53 12.65 10.16 -5.21
CA THR A 53 12.41 10.68 -3.88
C THR A 53 10.96 10.56 -3.44
N TRP A 54 10.02 10.50 -4.39
CA TRP A 54 8.60 10.49 -4.05
C TRP A 54 7.75 9.91 -5.17
N LYS A 55 6.53 9.57 -4.83
CA LYS A 55 5.47 9.10 -5.72
C LYS A 55 4.17 9.73 -5.22
N ALA A 56 3.16 9.87 -6.07
CA ALA A 56 1.87 10.42 -5.67
C ALA A 56 1.17 9.48 -4.68
N THR A 57 0.82 10.01 -3.51
CA THR A 57 0.23 9.23 -2.42
C THR A 57 -1.01 9.87 -1.82
N LYS A 58 -1.47 10.98 -2.38
CA LYS A 58 -2.51 11.81 -1.76
C LYS A 58 -3.82 11.04 -1.53
N THR A 59 -4.28 10.30 -2.52
CA THR A 59 -5.54 9.56 -2.41
C THR A 59 -5.41 8.40 -1.44
N THR A 60 -4.29 7.69 -1.47
CA THR A 60 -4.02 6.59 -0.54
C THR A 60 -4.01 7.10 0.91
N GLU A 61 -3.37 8.24 1.15
CA GLU A 61 -3.36 8.85 2.48
C GLU A 61 -4.76 9.23 2.93
N ALA A 62 -5.55 9.84 2.05
CA ALA A 62 -6.91 10.25 2.38
C ALA A 62 -7.80 9.05 2.72
N LEU A 63 -7.72 7.99 1.92
CA LEU A 63 -8.45 6.74 2.19
C LEU A 63 -8.04 6.14 3.53
N ALA A 64 -6.74 6.08 3.78
CA ALA A 64 -6.23 5.51 5.01
C ALA A 64 -6.72 6.31 6.23
N ARG A 65 -6.74 7.64 6.15
CA ARG A 65 -7.26 8.47 7.24
C ARG A 65 -8.75 8.24 7.46
N LEU A 66 -9.52 8.15 6.39
CA LEU A 66 -10.96 7.88 6.49
C LEU A 66 -11.23 6.52 7.13
N ALA A 67 -10.41 5.54 6.83
CA ALA A 67 -10.56 4.19 7.37
C ALA A 67 -9.87 3.99 8.72
N GLY A 68 -9.10 4.97 9.20
CA GLY A 68 -8.34 4.83 10.43
C GLY A 68 -7.19 3.84 10.32
N LEU A 69 -6.57 3.74 9.14
CA LEU A 69 -5.51 2.76 8.88
C LEU A 69 -4.15 3.42 8.73
N PRO A 70 -3.07 2.69 9.07
CA PRO A 70 -1.75 3.12 8.65
C PRO A 70 -1.60 2.97 7.15
N SER A 71 -0.76 3.80 6.54
CA SER A 71 -0.42 3.67 5.13
C SER A 71 1.05 3.95 4.93
N PHE A 72 1.60 3.40 3.85
CA PHE A 72 3.02 3.41 3.58
C PHE A 72 3.32 3.69 2.12
N LEU A 73 4.45 4.35 1.89
CA LEU A 73 5.08 4.43 0.58
C LEU A 73 6.29 3.52 0.60
N VAL A 74 6.36 2.58 -0.32
CA VAL A 74 7.40 1.56 -0.34
C VAL A 74 8.09 1.55 -1.70
N PHE A 75 9.39 1.85 -1.70
CA PHE A 75 10.25 1.66 -2.87
C PHE A 75 11.04 0.39 -2.63
N TYR A 76 10.86 -0.64 -3.45
CA TYR A 76 11.51 -1.92 -3.22
C TYR A 76 12.52 -2.22 -4.33
N LYS A 77 13.61 -2.87 -3.93
CA LYS A 77 14.67 -3.30 -4.83
C LYS A 77 14.72 -4.81 -4.83
N VAL A 78 14.86 -5.39 -6.03
CA VAL A 78 14.98 -6.85 -6.17
C VAL A 78 16.35 -7.18 -6.70
N ASP A 79 16.81 -8.40 -6.42
CA ASP A 79 18.05 -8.94 -6.97
C ASP A 79 17.80 -9.55 -8.36
N LYS A 80 18.85 -10.17 -8.92
CA LYS A 80 18.78 -10.80 -10.25
C LYS A 80 17.76 -11.94 -10.31
N ASP A 81 17.43 -12.55 -9.18
CA ASP A 81 16.47 -13.64 -9.09
C ASP A 81 15.07 -13.15 -8.74
N ARG A 82 14.85 -11.82 -8.79
CA ARG A 82 13.58 -11.16 -8.49
C ARG A 82 13.17 -11.34 -7.02
N ILE A 83 14.12 -11.52 -6.13
CA ILE A 83 13.89 -11.57 -4.69
C ILE A 83 14.06 -10.18 -4.12
N VAL A 84 13.15 -9.75 -3.28
CA VAL A 84 13.24 -8.43 -2.64
C VAL A 84 14.48 -8.40 -1.75
N GLU A 85 15.40 -7.47 -2.01
CA GLU A 85 16.63 -7.36 -1.23
C GLU A 85 16.61 -6.20 -0.25
N SER A 86 15.86 -5.14 -0.53
CA SER A 86 15.74 -4.02 0.40
C SER A 86 14.53 -3.17 0.05
N LEU A 87 14.05 -2.37 1.03
CA LEU A 87 12.91 -1.49 0.86
C LEU A 87 13.21 -0.15 1.52
N ARG A 88 12.85 0.94 0.81
CA ARG A 88 12.81 2.27 1.42
C ARG A 88 11.36 2.55 1.78
N VAL A 89 11.07 2.72 3.05
CA VAL A 89 9.70 2.79 3.56
C VAL A 89 9.47 4.11 4.28
N THR A 90 8.39 4.77 3.92
CA THR A 90 7.89 5.95 4.63
C THR A 90 6.48 5.65 5.10
N GLN A 91 6.23 5.78 6.40
CA GLN A 91 4.85 5.72 6.88
C GLN A 91 4.18 7.05 6.58
N LEU A 92 2.98 7.00 6.01
CA LEU A 92 2.25 8.19 5.58
C LEU A 92 1.19 8.61 6.59
N THR A 93 0.48 7.64 7.16
CA THR A 93 -0.59 7.87 8.13
C THR A 93 -0.41 6.92 9.31
N PRO A 94 -0.90 7.25 10.50
CA PRO A 94 -1.56 8.50 10.86
C PRO A 94 -0.61 9.71 10.86
N THR A 95 0.68 9.48 11.08
CA THR A 95 1.70 10.52 11.13
C THR A 95 2.83 10.16 10.17
N ARG A 96 3.25 11.13 9.37
CA ARG A 96 4.32 10.89 8.40
C ARG A 96 5.66 10.67 9.12
N SER A 97 6.33 9.58 8.78
CA SER A 97 7.66 9.27 9.28
C SER A 97 8.74 9.76 8.30
N GLN A 98 9.99 9.70 8.74
CA GLN A 98 11.11 9.80 7.81
C GLN A 98 11.22 8.49 7.05
N GLU A 99 11.81 8.55 5.85
CA GLU A 99 12.10 7.36 5.07
C GLU A 99 13.14 6.52 5.80
N THR A 100 12.92 5.21 5.85
CA THR A 100 13.82 4.26 6.50
C THR A 100 14.15 3.15 5.53
N LEU A 101 15.43 2.78 5.45
CA LEU A 101 15.85 1.60 4.70
C LEU A 101 15.60 0.38 5.56
N VAL A 102 14.87 -0.58 5.02
CA VAL A 102 14.43 -1.78 5.76
C VAL A 102 14.80 -3.02 4.98
N LEU A 103 15.29 -4.03 5.65
CA LEU A 103 15.49 -5.35 5.06
C LEU A 103 14.17 -6.12 5.05
N PRO A 104 14.02 -7.14 4.20
CA PRO A 104 12.77 -7.89 4.12
C PRO A 104 12.28 -8.43 5.46
N GLU A 105 13.18 -8.91 6.32
CA GLU A 105 12.81 -9.43 7.64
C GLU A 105 12.21 -8.33 8.51
N GLY A 106 12.77 -7.13 8.46
CA GLY A 106 12.26 -6.00 9.23
C GLY A 106 10.90 -5.56 8.74
N TRP A 107 10.70 -5.53 7.44
CA TRP A 107 9.40 -5.21 6.86
C TRP A 107 8.36 -6.26 7.24
N PHE A 108 8.72 -7.54 7.16
CA PHE A 108 7.85 -8.62 7.58
C PHE A 108 7.42 -8.46 9.04
N GLN A 109 8.34 -8.09 9.93
CA GLN A 109 8.03 -7.87 11.33
C GLN A 109 7.01 -6.74 11.53
N ILE A 110 7.14 -5.66 10.75
CA ILE A 110 6.17 -4.56 10.79
C ILE A 110 4.78 -5.07 10.40
N LEU A 111 4.71 -5.83 9.32
CA LEU A 111 3.43 -6.37 8.85
C LEU A 111 2.82 -7.35 9.84
N GLU A 112 3.64 -8.19 10.46
CA GLU A 112 3.19 -9.08 11.53
C GLU A 112 2.65 -8.31 12.72
N PHE A 113 3.32 -7.23 13.08
CA PHE A 113 2.86 -6.38 14.18
C PHE A 113 1.45 -5.85 13.91
N LEU A 114 1.18 -5.41 12.67
CA LEU A 114 -0.15 -4.91 12.31
C LEU A 114 -1.20 -6.02 12.40
N GLN A 115 -0.85 -7.23 11.97
CA GLN A 115 -1.74 -8.39 12.10
C GLN A 115 -2.02 -8.70 13.58
N ASP A 116 -0.99 -8.69 14.41
CA ASP A 116 -1.11 -8.99 15.84
C ASP A 116 -1.95 -7.94 16.55
N GLN A 117 -1.76 -6.66 16.23
CA GLN A 117 -2.58 -5.60 16.80
C GLN A 117 -4.06 -5.78 16.43
N HIS A 118 -4.33 -6.12 15.19
CA HIS A 118 -5.70 -6.39 14.75
C HIS A 118 -6.28 -7.61 15.47
N ASN A 119 -5.49 -8.64 15.70
CA ASN A 119 -5.95 -9.88 16.33
C ASN A 119 -6.51 -9.69 17.74
N ILE A 120 -6.12 -8.62 18.41
CA ILE A 120 -6.64 -8.34 19.76
C ILE A 120 -8.18 -8.26 19.74
N ASN A 121 -8.74 -7.68 18.67
CA ASN A 121 -10.19 -7.49 18.55
C ASN A 121 -10.78 -8.13 17.30
N CYS A 122 -10.04 -9.01 16.64
CA CYS A 122 -10.52 -9.66 15.42
C CYS A 122 -11.68 -10.60 15.73
N SER A 123 -12.79 -10.43 15.01
CA SER A 123 -13.98 -11.25 15.22
C SER A 123 -13.81 -12.71 14.82
N LYS A 124 -12.81 -12.99 13.97
CA LYS A 124 -12.56 -14.33 13.42
C LYS A 124 -11.16 -14.84 13.72
N LYS A 125 -10.50 -14.28 14.74
CA LYS A 125 -9.15 -14.71 15.05
C LYS A 125 -9.13 -16.20 15.42
N VAL A 126 -8.05 -16.87 15.02
CA VAL A 126 -7.83 -18.26 15.36
C VAL A 126 -7.33 -18.32 16.81
N THR A 127 -7.99 -19.09 17.64
CA THR A 127 -7.55 -19.32 19.02
C THR A 127 -6.57 -20.49 19.01
N GLN A 128 -5.40 -20.25 19.56
CA GLN A 128 -4.37 -21.27 19.64
C GLN A 128 -4.35 -21.88 21.04
#